data_33d7ee7d869785370eb1cea0a9a53b51
#
_entry.id   33d7ee7d869785370eb1cea0a9a53b51
#
_cell.length_a   1.000
_cell.length_b   1.000
_cell.length_c   1.000
_cell.angle_alpha   90.00
_cell.angle_beta   90.00
_cell.angle_gamma   90.00
#
_symmetry.space_group_name_H-M   'P 1'
#
loop_
_entity.id
_entity.type
_entity.pdbx_description
1 polymer ?
#
loop_
_entity_poly.entity_id
_entity_poly.type
_entity_poly.pdbx_seq_one_letter_code
_entity_poly.pdbx_strand_id
1 'polypeptide(L)'
;LGETMDAAIGQSYTLTTPIQMAMVYSSIANGGFKYQPYLVNRIDKLDGSPLKIYSPKRVGSLPVSKATLDDIHTGLRMVMSKDGTGGMLFHDYPVSIAGKSGTAETNGLDNGWFVAYAPFDKPEIVVLCMFEHSGFGADSAAPVVKEIMDAYFHFGKYAKSAASKDSGTGGKS
;
A
#
# COMPACT_ATOMS: atom_id res chain seq x y z
N LEU A 1 -3.32 23.94 -21.86
CA LEU A 1 -2.20 24.07 -20.92
C LEU A 1 -2.67 23.80 -19.47
N GLY A 2 -3.83 24.35 -19.04
CA GLY A 2 -4.38 24.13 -17.69
C GLY A 2 -4.62 22.65 -17.39
N GLU A 3 -5.36 21.94 -18.22
CA GLU A 3 -5.66 20.50 -18.07
C GLU A 3 -4.41 19.63 -18.00
N THR A 4 -3.33 20.01 -18.72
CA THR A 4 -2.05 19.28 -18.66
C THR A 4 -1.38 19.50 -17.31
N MET A 5 -1.48 20.68 -16.73
CA MET A 5 -0.95 21.00 -15.41
C MET A 5 -1.74 20.26 -14.31
N ASP A 6 -3.08 20.25 -14.43
CA ASP A 6 -3.96 19.53 -13.49
C ASP A 6 -3.70 18.01 -13.55
N ALA A 7 -3.56 17.44 -14.74
CA ALA A 7 -3.22 16.02 -14.91
C ALA A 7 -1.85 15.67 -14.30
N ALA A 8 -0.88 16.60 -14.32
CA ALA A 8 0.45 16.39 -13.75
C ALA A 8 0.44 16.21 -12.22
N ILE A 9 -0.56 16.76 -11.54
CA ILE A 9 -0.79 16.56 -10.10
C ILE A 9 -1.84 15.48 -9.78
N GLY A 10 -2.35 14.78 -10.81
CA GLY A 10 -3.33 13.70 -10.66
C GLY A 10 -4.79 14.15 -10.62
N GLN A 11 -5.07 15.40 -10.92
CA GLN A 11 -6.43 15.95 -11.04
C GLN A 11 -6.95 15.85 -12.48
N SER A 12 -8.11 16.48 -12.77
CA SER A 12 -8.76 16.54 -14.07
C SER A 12 -9.30 15.18 -14.54
N TYR A 13 -9.08 14.82 -15.80
CA TYR A 13 -9.68 13.63 -16.45
C TYR A 13 -9.00 12.31 -16.07
N THR A 14 -8.01 12.30 -15.20
CA THR A 14 -7.32 11.06 -14.77
C THR A 14 -8.19 10.30 -13.78
N LEU A 15 -9.04 9.41 -14.26
CA LEU A 15 -9.87 8.55 -13.44
C LEU A 15 -9.19 7.19 -13.22
N THR A 16 -9.02 6.81 -11.97
CA THR A 16 -8.40 5.54 -11.58
C THR A 16 -9.19 4.85 -10.48
N THR A 17 -9.19 3.52 -10.50
CA THR A 17 -9.74 2.74 -9.39
C THR A 17 -8.69 2.54 -8.29
N PRO A 18 -9.10 2.30 -7.03
CA PRO A 18 -8.16 1.99 -5.95
C PRO A 18 -7.20 0.84 -6.28
N ILE A 19 -7.69 -0.22 -6.93
CA ILE A 19 -6.84 -1.35 -7.31
C ILE A 19 -5.78 -0.97 -8.36
N GLN A 20 -6.11 -0.09 -9.31
CA GLN A 20 -5.14 0.41 -10.29
C GLN A 20 -4.03 1.20 -9.60
N MET A 21 -4.39 2.09 -8.66
CA MET A 21 -3.40 2.84 -7.88
C MET A 21 -2.56 1.93 -6.98
N ALA A 22 -3.16 0.94 -6.32
CA ALA A 22 -2.41 -0.05 -5.55
C ALA A 22 -1.40 -0.80 -6.42
N MET A 23 -1.77 -1.14 -7.66
CA MET A 23 -0.86 -1.79 -8.62
C MET A 23 0.28 -0.89 -9.08
N VAL A 24 0.05 0.43 -9.23
CA VAL A 24 1.11 1.40 -9.52
C VAL A 24 2.13 1.42 -8.38
N TYR A 25 1.68 1.61 -7.14
CA TYR A 25 2.57 1.65 -5.98
C TYR A 25 3.24 0.31 -5.69
N SER A 26 2.56 -0.82 -5.93
CA SER A 26 3.20 -2.14 -5.89
C SER A 26 4.32 -2.27 -6.91
N SER A 27 4.13 -1.71 -8.12
CA SER A 27 5.17 -1.73 -9.15
C SER A 27 6.35 -0.81 -8.79
N ILE A 28 6.10 0.34 -8.18
CA ILE A 28 7.15 1.19 -7.64
C ILE A 28 7.92 0.43 -6.55
N ALA A 29 7.23 -0.06 -5.52
CA ALA A 29 7.81 -0.72 -4.36
C ALA A 29 8.69 -1.93 -4.73
N ASN A 30 8.33 -2.70 -5.75
CA ASN A 30 9.03 -3.92 -6.14
C ASN A 30 10.13 -3.75 -7.19
N GLY A 31 10.56 -2.52 -7.48
CA GLY A 31 11.61 -2.24 -8.45
C GLY A 31 11.14 -2.13 -9.89
N GLY A 32 9.87 -1.80 -10.11
CA GLY A 32 9.31 -1.47 -11.42
C GLY A 32 8.56 -2.61 -12.11
N PHE A 33 8.36 -3.78 -11.48
CA PHE A 33 7.68 -4.91 -12.10
C PHE A 33 6.17 -4.83 -11.94
N LYS A 34 5.44 -5.05 -13.04
CA LYS A 34 3.98 -5.10 -13.06
C LYS A 34 3.50 -6.54 -12.98
N TYR A 35 2.59 -6.82 -12.04
CA TYR A 35 1.96 -8.13 -11.87
C TYR A 35 0.46 -8.02 -12.12
N GLN A 36 -0.13 -9.13 -12.60
CA GLN A 36 -1.59 -9.25 -12.73
C GLN A 36 -2.18 -9.46 -11.33
N PRO A 37 -3.11 -8.61 -10.86
CA PRO A 37 -3.77 -8.82 -9.57
C PRO A 37 -4.68 -10.05 -9.63
N TYR A 38 -4.78 -10.79 -8.52
CA TYR A 38 -5.67 -11.93 -8.35
C TYR A 38 -6.06 -12.07 -6.88
N LEU A 39 -7.25 -12.64 -6.63
CA LEU A 39 -7.79 -12.82 -5.28
C LEU A 39 -7.64 -14.26 -4.80
N VAL A 40 -7.72 -15.23 -5.72
CA VAL A 40 -7.67 -16.65 -5.37
C VAL A 40 -6.23 -17.14 -5.47
N ASN A 41 -5.64 -17.48 -4.34
CA ASN A 41 -4.30 -18.04 -4.29
C ASN A 41 -4.29 -19.55 -4.52
N ARG A 42 -5.29 -20.27 -3.95
CA ARG A 42 -5.36 -21.73 -3.99
C ARG A 42 -6.81 -22.21 -3.95
N ILE A 43 -7.09 -23.30 -4.62
CA ILE A 43 -8.34 -24.06 -4.54
C ILE A 43 -7.97 -25.48 -4.11
N ASP A 44 -8.62 -25.99 -3.06
CA ASP A 44 -8.40 -27.33 -2.55
C ASP A 44 -9.60 -28.24 -2.86
N LYS A 45 -9.32 -29.53 -2.96
CA LYS A 45 -10.34 -30.58 -2.96
C LYS A 45 -10.87 -30.80 -1.55
N LEU A 46 -11.92 -31.64 -1.41
CA LEU A 46 -12.52 -31.98 -0.11
C LEU A 46 -11.55 -32.70 0.84
N ASP A 47 -10.56 -33.39 0.30
CA ASP A 47 -9.52 -34.09 1.06
C ASP A 47 -8.34 -33.15 1.49
N GLY A 48 -8.43 -31.85 1.20
CA GLY A 48 -7.41 -30.84 1.51
C GLY A 48 -6.23 -30.82 0.53
N SER A 49 -6.19 -31.71 -0.46
CA SER A 49 -5.15 -31.67 -1.50
C SER A 49 -5.40 -30.52 -2.48
N PRO A 50 -4.33 -29.88 -3.00
CA PRO A 50 -4.51 -28.76 -3.93
C PRO A 50 -5.14 -29.24 -5.24
N LEU A 51 -6.25 -28.60 -5.63
CA LEU A 51 -6.84 -28.74 -6.96
C LEU A 51 -6.16 -27.79 -7.95
N LYS A 52 -5.92 -26.55 -7.52
CA LYS A 52 -5.29 -25.51 -8.34
C LYS A 52 -4.55 -24.52 -7.46
N ILE A 53 -3.33 -24.18 -7.83
CA ILE A 53 -2.51 -23.14 -7.20
C ILE A 53 -2.27 -22.03 -8.24
N TYR A 54 -2.48 -20.80 -7.82
CA TYR A 54 -2.19 -19.61 -8.63
C TYR A 54 -0.87 -19.01 -8.19
N SER A 55 -0.04 -18.64 -9.15
CA SER A 55 1.24 -17.98 -8.90
C SER A 55 1.23 -16.54 -9.43
N PRO A 56 2.01 -15.64 -8.83
CA PRO A 56 2.15 -14.28 -9.35
C PRO A 56 2.56 -14.27 -10.81
N LYS A 57 1.80 -13.56 -11.66
CA LYS A 57 2.08 -13.46 -13.09
C LYS A 57 2.60 -12.05 -13.40
N ARG A 58 3.89 -11.96 -13.74
CA ARG A 58 4.47 -10.73 -14.25
C ARG A 58 3.92 -10.43 -15.65
N VAL A 59 3.41 -9.20 -15.85
CA VAL A 59 2.80 -8.75 -17.12
C VAL A 59 3.58 -7.61 -17.77
N GLY A 60 4.67 -7.15 -17.15
CA GLY A 60 5.51 -6.10 -17.71
C GLY A 60 6.36 -5.39 -16.67
N SER A 61 6.81 -4.19 -17.02
CA SER A 61 7.55 -3.29 -16.14
C SER A 61 7.15 -1.83 -16.39
N LEU A 62 7.49 -0.96 -15.45
CA LEU A 62 7.35 0.49 -15.64
C LEU A 62 8.37 0.97 -16.69
N PRO A 63 7.97 1.86 -17.61
CA PRO A 63 8.87 2.40 -18.65
C PRO A 63 9.70 3.57 -18.10
N VAL A 64 10.39 3.36 -16.98
CA VAL A 64 11.21 4.37 -16.30
C VAL A 64 12.60 3.84 -16.02
N SER A 65 13.60 4.73 -15.92
CA SER A 65 14.96 4.35 -15.55
C SER A 65 15.05 3.96 -14.07
N LYS A 66 16.10 3.21 -13.72
CA LYS A 66 16.37 2.93 -12.31
C LYS A 66 16.59 4.21 -11.51
N ALA A 67 17.31 5.19 -12.05
CA ALA A 67 17.54 6.48 -11.39
C ALA A 67 16.22 7.21 -11.10
N THR A 68 15.31 7.28 -12.07
CA THR A 68 13.98 7.85 -11.87
C THR A 68 13.19 7.12 -10.78
N LEU A 69 13.29 5.80 -10.74
CA LEU A 69 12.61 5.00 -9.70
C LEU A 69 13.21 5.26 -8.32
N ASP A 70 14.53 5.36 -8.20
CA ASP A 70 15.24 5.70 -6.97
C ASP A 70 14.85 7.11 -6.45
N ASP A 71 14.69 8.09 -7.35
CA ASP A 71 14.21 9.43 -7.02
C ASP A 71 12.77 9.40 -6.49
N ILE A 72 11.89 8.62 -7.14
CA ILE A 72 10.50 8.42 -6.69
C ILE A 72 10.50 7.77 -5.30
N HIS A 73 11.27 6.73 -5.07
CA HIS A 73 11.41 6.06 -3.77
C HIS A 73 11.83 7.07 -2.68
N THR A 74 12.85 7.88 -2.96
CA THR A 74 13.33 8.90 -2.04
C THR A 74 12.23 9.91 -1.71
N GLY A 75 11.52 10.42 -2.71
CA GLY A 75 10.40 11.33 -2.51
C GLY A 75 9.28 10.72 -1.66
N LEU A 76 8.91 9.46 -1.91
CA LEU A 76 7.89 8.75 -1.14
C LEU A 76 8.34 8.51 0.32
N ARG A 77 9.63 8.30 0.56
CA ARG A 77 10.19 8.17 1.91
C ARG A 77 10.10 9.51 2.67
N MET A 78 10.37 10.64 2.00
CA MET A 78 10.30 11.98 2.60
C MET A 78 8.88 12.34 3.06
N VAL A 79 7.83 11.84 2.40
CA VAL A 79 6.44 12.03 2.84
C VAL A 79 6.21 11.51 4.26
N MET A 80 6.93 10.49 4.69
CA MET A 80 6.82 9.88 6.02
C MET A 80 7.76 10.49 7.06
N SER A 81 8.59 11.48 6.68
CA SER A 81 9.44 12.23 7.60
C SER A 81 8.61 13.18 8.47
N LYS A 82 9.21 13.70 9.55
CA LYS A 82 8.54 14.60 10.50
C LYS A 82 7.80 15.77 9.84
N ASP A 83 8.38 16.33 8.78
CA ASP A 83 7.84 17.48 8.06
C ASP A 83 6.98 17.08 6.84
N GLY A 84 6.84 15.78 6.57
CA GLY A 84 6.02 15.27 5.48
C GLY A 84 4.55 15.11 5.86
N THR A 85 3.68 15.01 4.84
CA THR A 85 2.22 14.91 5.04
C THR A 85 1.78 13.64 5.76
N GLY A 86 2.61 12.58 5.78
CA GLY A 86 2.40 11.36 6.58
C GLY A 86 3.13 11.38 7.92
N GLY A 87 3.96 12.40 8.18
CA GLY A 87 4.87 12.45 9.32
C GLY A 87 4.18 12.33 10.67
N MET A 88 3.01 12.94 10.85
CA MET A 88 2.27 12.87 12.12
C MET A 88 2.05 11.42 12.60
N LEU A 89 1.86 10.48 11.68
CA LEU A 89 1.55 9.08 12.00
C LEU A 89 2.76 8.14 11.81
N PHE A 90 3.74 8.52 10.98
CA PHE A 90 4.73 7.57 10.48
C PHE A 90 6.20 7.97 10.71
N HIS A 91 6.51 9.18 11.21
CA HIS A 91 7.91 9.61 11.38
C HIS A 91 8.71 8.69 12.34
N ASP A 92 8.06 8.18 13.40
CA ASP A 92 8.64 7.27 14.39
C ASP A 92 8.10 5.83 14.23
N TYR A 93 7.59 5.47 13.04
CA TYR A 93 7.06 4.13 12.82
C TYR A 93 8.17 3.08 12.93
N PRO A 94 7.96 1.95 13.67
CA PRO A 94 9.01 0.97 13.97
C PRO A 94 9.65 0.31 12.75
N VAL A 95 8.94 0.29 11.61
CA VAL A 95 9.44 -0.22 10.33
C VAL A 95 9.61 0.94 9.36
N SER A 96 10.70 0.94 8.58
CA SER A 96 10.88 1.97 7.54
C SER A 96 9.73 1.91 6.53
N ILE A 97 9.09 3.05 6.25
CA ILE A 97 7.87 3.15 5.45
C ILE A 97 7.98 4.29 4.45
N ALA A 98 7.38 4.13 3.29
CA ALA A 98 7.25 5.16 2.29
C ALA A 98 5.81 5.20 1.75
N GLY A 99 5.36 6.35 1.25
CA GLY A 99 4.01 6.47 0.74
C GLY A 99 3.64 7.88 0.29
N LYS A 100 2.35 8.11 0.07
CA LYS A 100 1.82 9.37 -0.46
C LYS A 100 0.39 9.59 0.02
N SER A 101 0.10 10.80 0.45
CA SER A 101 -1.25 11.31 0.62
C SER A 101 -1.81 11.82 -0.70
N GLY A 102 -3.11 11.74 -0.89
CA GLY A 102 -3.81 12.34 -2.03
C GLY A 102 -5.13 12.93 -1.59
N THR A 103 -5.55 13.96 -2.31
CA THR A 103 -6.85 14.62 -2.14
C THR A 103 -7.39 14.86 -3.54
N ALA A 104 -8.42 14.13 -3.93
CA ALA A 104 -9.03 14.26 -5.23
C ALA A 104 -10.28 15.12 -5.12
N GLU A 105 -10.26 16.26 -5.80
CA GLU A 105 -11.36 17.21 -5.79
C GLU A 105 -12.64 16.62 -6.42
N THR A 106 -13.78 16.92 -5.80
CA THR A 106 -15.12 16.52 -6.28
C THR A 106 -16.07 17.71 -6.20
N ASN A 107 -17.32 17.52 -6.66
CA ASN A 107 -18.38 18.53 -6.52
C ASN A 107 -18.92 18.67 -5.08
N GLY A 108 -18.18 18.21 -4.06
CA GLY A 108 -18.54 18.24 -2.65
C GLY A 108 -17.31 18.19 -1.79
N LEU A 109 -17.33 17.39 -0.72
CA LEU A 109 -16.11 17.11 0.02
C LEU A 109 -15.21 16.20 -0.85
N ASP A 110 -13.91 16.49 -0.80
CA ASP A 110 -12.91 15.77 -1.57
C ASP A 110 -12.76 14.31 -1.16
N ASN A 111 -12.26 13.48 -2.07
CA ASN A 111 -11.91 12.09 -1.76
C ASN A 111 -10.51 12.02 -1.20
N GLY A 112 -10.39 11.51 0.02
CA GLY A 112 -9.13 11.35 0.72
C GLY A 112 -8.43 10.03 0.36
N TRP A 113 -7.18 10.10 -0.10
CA TRP A 113 -6.35 8.96 -0.47
C TRP A 113 -5.10 8.88 0.37
N PHE A 114 -4.72 7.68 0.76
CA PHE A 114 -3.41 7.42 1.33
C PHE A 114 -2.91 6.05 0.91
N VAL A 115 -1.65 5.99 0.52
CA VAL A 115 -0.96 4.74 0.19
C VAL A 115 0.38 4.69 0.89
N ALA A 116 0.74 3.52 1.38
CA ALA A 116 2.06 3.27 1.94
C ALA A 116 2.54 1.86 1.59
N TYR A 117 3.85 1.68 1.56
CA TYR A 117 4.50 0.37 1.48
C TYR A 117 5.62 0.27 2.52
N ALA A 118 5.82 -0.93 3.02
CA ALA A 118 6.81 -1.24 4.05
C ALA A 118 7.29 -2.70 3.95
N PRO A 119 8.50 -3.01 4.46
CA PRO A 119 9.58 -2.08 4.78
C PRO A 119 10.10 -1.32 3.56
N PHE A 120 10.66 -0.13 3.74
CA PHE A 120 11.14 0.69 2.62
C PHE A 120 12.19 -0.01 1.76
N ASP A 121 13.20 -0.63 2.41
CA ASP A 121 14.33 -1.25 1.73
C ASP A 121 14.00 -2.61 1.12
N LYS A 122 13.01 -3.32 1.65
CA LYS A 122 12.54 -4.62 1.17
C LYS A 122 11.03 -4.71 1.32
N PRO A 123 10.27 -4.10 0.43
CA PRO A 123 8.82 -4.04 0.55
C PRO A 123 8.14 -5.41 0.56
N GLU A 124 7.26 -5.61 1.55
CA GLU A 124 6.48 -6.83 1.74
C GLU A 124 5.01 -6.60 1.51
N ILE A 125 4.54 -5.38 1.80
CA ILE A 125 3.13 -5.00 1.70
C ILE A 125 2.98 -3.58 1.14
N VAL A 126 1.95 -3.39 0.32
CA VAL A 126 1.40 -2.08 -0.05
C VAL A 126 -0.01 -2.00 0.49
N VAL A 127 -0.33 -0.94 1.20
CA VAL A 127 -1.67 -0.65 1.70
C VAL A 127 -2.13 0.66 1.09
N LEU A 128 -3.30 0.63 0.47
CA LEU A 128 -3.96 1.81 -0.07
C LEU A 128 -5.36 1.91 0.52
N CYS A 129 -5.71 3.10 0.99
CA CYS A 129 -7.04 3.43 1.44
C CYS A 129 -7.57 4.66 0.72
N MET A 130 -8.85 4.64 0.37
CA MET A 130 -9.58 5.78 -0.18
C MET A 130 -10.93 5.88 0.52
N PHE A 131 -11.26 7.10 0.91
CA PHE A 131 -12.58 7.46 1.42
C PHE A 131 -13.20 8.51 0.53
N GLU A 132 -14.42 8.25 0.08
CA GLU A 132 -15.21 9.23 -0.63
C GLU A 132 -15.69 10.31 0.32
N HIS A 133 -15.69 11.56 -0.16
CA HIS A 133 -16.24 12.72 0.55
C HIS A 133 -15.72 12.90 1.98
N SER A 134 -14.42 12.69 2.18
CA SER A 134 -13.79 12.66 3.52
C SER A 134 -12.74 13.75 3.74
N GLY A 135 -12.51 14.62 2.76
CA GLY A 135 -11.49 15.65 2.83
C GLY A 135 -10.07 15.11 2.63
N PHE A 136 -9.11 15.60 3.42
CA PHE A 136 -7.69 15.29 3.23
C PHE A 136 -7.37 13.83 3.54
N GLY A 137 -6.63 13.18 2.63
CA GLY A 137 -6.23 11.78 2.79
C GLY A 137 -5.31 11.52 3.99
N ALA A 138 -4.52 12.52 4.40
CA ALA A 138 -3.69 12.41 5.60
C ALA A 138 -4.54 12.29 6.89
N ASP A 139 -5.72 12.88 6.91
CA ASP A 139 -6.59 12.89 8.09
C ASP A 139 -7.57 11.72 8.09
N SER A 140 -8.09 11.34 6.92
CA SER A 140 -9.12 10.31 6.78
C SER A 140 -8.55 8.91 6.50
N ALA A 141 -7.69 8.79 5.48
CA ALA A 141 -7.20 7.48 5.00
C ALA A 141 -5.91 7.00 5.70
N ALA A 142 -5.01 7.91 6.09
CA ALA A 142 -3.73 7.54 6.70
C ALA A 142 -3.87 6.78 8.03
N PRO A 143 -4.80 7.11 8.95
CA PRO A 143 -5.00 6.35 10.19
C PRO A 143 -5.37 4.89 9.92
N VAL A 144 -6.20 4.63 8.91
CA VAL A 144 -6.62 3.27 8.53
C VAL A 144 -5.44 2.50 7.91
N VAL A 145 -4.66 3.15 7.04
CA VAL A 145 -3.43 2.55 6.50
C VAL A 145 -2.48 2.17 7.63
N LYS A 146 -2.30 3.06 8.62
CA LYS A 146 -1.47 2.77 9.80
C LYS A 146 -1.99 1.55 10.57
N GLU A 147 -3.28 1.46 10.82
CA GLU A 147 -3.87 0.35 11.57
C GLU A 147 -3.70 -0.99 10.84
N ILE A 148 -3.84 -1.02 9.52
CA ILE A 148 -3.57 -2.20 8.70
C ILE A 148 -2.09 -2.60 8.76
N MET A 149 -1.18 -1.62 8.69
CA MET A 149 0.26 -1.86 8.84
C MET A 149 0.60 -2.38 10.24
N ASP A 150 0.00 -1.82 11.30
CA ASP A 150 0.17 -2.30 12.69
C ASP A 150 -0.29 -3.75 12.82
N ALA A 151 -1.40 -4.12 12.19
CA ALA A 151 -1.89 -5.50 12.20
C ALA A 151 -0.95 -6.45 11.44
N TYR A 152 -0.44 -6.03 10.29
CA TYR A 152 0.46 -6.84 9.47
C TYR A 152 1.81 -7.10 10.16
N PHE A 153 2.39 -6.06 10.75
CA PHE A 153 3.68 -6.15 11.45
C PHE A 153 3.56 -6.51 12.94
N HIS A 154 2.35 -6.79 13.42
CA HIS A 154 2.06 -7.17 14.81
C HIS A 154 2.46 -6.10 15.85
N PHE A 155 2.15 -4.83 15.60
CA PHE A 155 2.39 -3.73 16.51
C PHE A 155 1.15 -3.35 17.35
N GLY A 156 1.39 -2.64 18.46
CA GLY A 156 0.34 -2.10 19.32
C GLY A 156 -0.62 -3.16 19.83
N LYS A 157 -1.94 -2.95 19.63
CA LYS A 157 -2.99 -3.90 20.05
C LYS A 157 -2.89 -5.28 19.39
N TYR A 158 -2.18 -5.39 18.28
CA TYR A 158 -2.00 -6.64 17.53
C TYR A 158 -0.79 -7.46 17.99
N ALA A 159 0.11 -6.89 18.82
CA ALA A 159 1.31 -7.59 19.31
C ALA A 159 1.02 -8.86 20.12
N LYS A 160 -0.11 -8.90 20.84
CA LYS A 160 -0.51 -10.02 21.72
C LYS A 160 -1.14 -11.21 20.97
N SER A 161 -1.61 -11.04 19.74
CA SER A 161 -2.25 -12.14 18.98
C SER A 161 -1.24 -13.08 18.32
N ALA A 162 0.02 -12.66 18.15
CA ALA A 162 1.08 -13.50 17.61
C ALA A 162 1.59 -14.53 18.64
N ALA A 163 1.61 -14.18 19.92
CA ALA A 163 2.11 -15.07 20.99
C ALA A 163 1.17 -16.25 21.32
N SER A 164 -0.12 -16.20 20.94
CA SER A 164 -1.10 -17.23 21.28
C SER A 164 -1.22 -18.35 20.24
N LYS A 165 -0.57 -18.25 19.09
CA LYS A 165 -0.66 -19.29 18.04
C LYS A 165 0.46 -20.35 18.09
N ASP A 166 1.51 -20.14 18.91
CA ASP A 166 2.67 -21.05 18.95
C ASP A 166 2.67 -22.00 20.17
N SER A 167 1.61 -21.95 21.01
CA SER A 167 1.50 -22.82 22.19
C SER A 167 0.58 -24.04 22.03
N GLY A 168 0.20 -24.41 20.81
CA GLY A 168 -0.84 -25.41 20.51
C GLY A 168 -0.44 -26.63 19.71
N THR A 169 0.86 -27.06 19.66
CA THR A 169 1.23 -28.40 19.15
C THR A 169 2.50 -28.91 19.83
N GLY A 170 2.38 -29.21 21.09
CA GLY A 170 3.40 -29.94 21.81
C GLY A 170 2.74 -30.74 22.92
N GLY A 171 2.37 -31.99 22.65
CA GLY A 171 1.91 -32.80 23.73
C GLY A 171 1.34 -34.16 23.35
N LYS A 172 2.25 -35.10 23.32
CA LYS A 172 2.12 -36.46 23.91
C LYS A 172 1.20 -37.48 23.25
N SER A 173 1.73 -38.44 22.88
CA SER A 173 2.14 -39.84 23.13
C SER A 173 1.52 -40.77 22.12
#